data_fe24f85d0e156e1c7c1199bb49887597
#
_entry.id   fe24f85d0e156e1c7c1199bb49887597
#
_cell.length_a   1.000
_cell.length_b   1.000
_cell.length_c   1.000
_cell.angle_alpha   90.00
_cell.angle_beta   90.00
_cell.angle_gamma   90.00
#
_symmetry.space_group_name_H-M   'P 1'
#
loop_
_entity.id
_entity.type
_entity.pdbx_description
1 polymer ?
#
loop_
_entity_poly.entity_id
_entity_poly.type
_entity_poly.pdbx_seq_one_letter_code
_entity_poly.pdbx_strand_id
1 'polypeptide(L)'
;MSTQTHPLSGQELDVQQVINDIVDTKRLDILRAVNDLSLPTRRNEIADRAGTSRKTAKKHLSEFQDRGIIKTYRENIEPTAGGKVLLEAVDKCLQAIPIPRDEFAELTRTKIALTILSNLHREYQNAEEIQRKASISSTKQTVKHHLKWFDESDYNLADERGHTYRITDAGEEALIAYKELLVAAEQIIEKAEWLQRLPLENATVPVEKLADATVVASDTASPSDVLGAALRLCDLRVSRFRCICSIYNPVLFFAYKTMLDFGVEAEGILDWQSYIKADQNTFDFATHAKYEHYQPLYLEDSHTLGVGLYDDRRVAVGAYNEQGEGKHIAMIVSENPEIIEWAEGIYDSYREMANCPEENPPETSGSFDGRHW
;
A
#
# COMPACT_ATOMS: atom_id res chain seq x y z
N MET A 1 -10.87 12.40 13.84
CA MET A 1 -9.45 12.12 13.59
C MET A 1 -9.12 10.93 14.44
N SER A 2 -8.77 9.82 13.82
CA SER A 2 -8.61 8.53 14.45
C SER A 2 -7.18 8.35 14.94
N THR A 3 -7.05 7.92 16.17
CA THR A 3 -5.83 7.27 16.66
C THR A 3 -5.93 5.83 16.19
N GLN A 4 -4.89 5.33 15.55
CA GLN A 4 -4.84 3.95 15.06
C GLN A 4 -3.70 3.19 15.74
N THR A 5 -3.94 1.93 16.06
CA THR A 5 -2.87 1.04 16.51
C THR A 5 -2.09 0.57 15.29
N HIS A 6 -0.80 0.88 15.26
CA HIS A 6 0.07 0.44 14.16
C HIS A 6 0.33 -1.06 14.28
N PRO A 7 -0.01 -1.87 13.26
CA PRO A 7 -0.01 -3.33 13.39
C PRO A 7 1.39 -3.93 13.62
N LEU A 8 2.44 -3.28 13.10
CA LEU A 8 3.82 -3.78 13.27
C LEU A 8 4.46 -3.42 14.61
N SER A 9 4.15 -2.24 15.15
CA SER A 9 4.80 -1.75 16.39
C SER A 9 3.90 -1.82 17.62
N GLY A 10 2.60 -2.03 17.45
CA GLY A 10 1.60 -1.97 18.53
C GLY A 10 1.39 -0.56 19.12
N GLN A 11 2.01 0.47 18.56
CA GLN A 11 1.90 1.84 19.04
C GLN A 11 0.63 2.50 18.55
N GLU A 12 -0.03 3.28 19.40
CA GLU A 12 -1.09 4.19 18.97
C GLU A 12 -0.46 5.39 18.24
N LEU A 13 -0.85 5.59 16.99
CA LEU A 13 -0.40 6.67 16.14
C LEU A 13 -1.56 7.64 15.83
N ASP A 14 -1.32 8.93 16.00
CA ASP A 14 -2.16 9.98 15.44
C ASP A 14 -1.75 10.17 13.97
N VAL A 15 -2.64 9.90 13.03
CA VAL A 15 -2.38 9.95 11.58
C VAL A 15 -1.86 11.33 11.16
N GLN A 16 -2.43 12.42 11.72
CA GLN A 16 -1.96 13.78 11.44
C GLN A 16 -0.53 13.99 11.93
N GLN A 17 -0.16 13.44 13.10
CA GLN A 17 1.21 13.51 13.60
C GLN A 17 2.18 12.74 12.71
N VAL A 18 1.76 11.60 12.16
CA VAL A 18 2.57 10.85 11.20
C VAL A 18 2.85 11.68 9.95
N ILE A 19 1.82 12.32 9.38
CA ILE A 19 1.98 13.20 8.22
C ILE A 19 2.92 14.38 8.56
N ASN A 20 2.67 15.06 9.66
CA ASN A 20 3.50 16.20 10.09
C ASN A 20 4.97 15.78 10.29
N ASP A 21 5.19 14.62 10.87
CA ASP A 21 6.52 14.06 11.02
C ASP A 21 7.21 13.82 9.67
N ILE A 22 6.48 13.39 8.64
CA ILE A 22 7.04 13.07 7.32
C ILE A 22 7.26 14.31 6.48
N VAL A 23 6.34 15.27 6.49
CA VAL A 23 6.49 16.52 5.72
C VAL A 23 7.54 17.46 6.31
N ASP A 24 8.01 17.20 7.54
CA ASP A 24 9.22 17.85 8.07
C ASP A 24 10.37 17.75 7.07
N THR A 25 11.01 18.88 6.80
CA THR A 25 11.96 19.05 5.70
C THR A 25 13.02 17.96 5.66
N LYS A 26 13.62 17.61 6.80
CA LYS A 26 14.71 16.62 6.87
C LYS A 26 14.24 15.21 6.69
N ARG A 27 13.07 14.86 7.24
CA ARG A 27 12.51 13.50 7.13
C ARG A 27 12.09 13.21 5.71
N LEU A 28 11.42 14.15 5.05
CA LEU A 28 11.02 13.99 3.67
C LEU A 28 12.23 13.89 2.73
N ASP A 29 13.31 14.67 2.97
CA ASP A 29 14.54 14.56 2.17
C ASP A 29 15.22 13.20 2.35
N ILE A 30 15.20 12.63 3.58
CA ILE A 30 15.71 11.29 3.84
C ILE A 30 14.84 10.24 3.13
N LEU A 31 13.52 10.35 3.19
CA LEU A 31 12.62 9.42 2.53
C LEU A 31 12.77 9.46 1.00
N ARG A 32 12.88 10.66 0.42
CA ARG A 32 13.20 10.83 -1.01
C ARG A 32 14.54 10.20 -1.36
N ALA A 33 15.59 10.45 -0.54
CA ALA A 33 16.91 9.87 -0.77
C ALA A 33 16.90 8.34 -0.78
N VAL A 34 16.08 7.70 0.08
CA VAL A 34 15.90 6.24 0.09
C VAL A 34 15.24 5.75 -1.21
N ASN A 35 14.25 6.51 -1.73
CA ASN A 35 13.53 6.11 -2.95
C ASN A 35 14.31 6.43 -4.25
N ASP A 36 15.17 7.46 -4.25
CA ASP A 36 15.91 7.92 -5.44
C ASP A 36 17.21 7.13 -5.69
N LEU A 37 17.81 6.55 -4.66
CA LEU A 37 19.09 5.87 -4.76
C LEU A 37 18.92 4.46 -5.32
N SER A 38 19.92 4.02 -6.08
CA SER A 38 19.98 2.64 -6.59
C SER A 38 20.05 1.65 -5.43
N LEU A 39 19.19 0.64 -5.44
CA LEU A 39 19.14 -0.38 -4.41
C LEU A 39 20.22 -1.46 -4.62
N PRO A 40 20.79 -2.01 -3.57
CA PRO A 40 20.64 -1.64 -2.15
C PRO A 40 21.48 -0.44 -1.74
N THR A 41 20.98 0.41 -0.86
CA THR A 41 21.58 1.67 -0.44
C THR A 41 22.08 1.64 1.01
N ARG A 42 23.19 2.33 1.27
CA ARG A 42 23.77 2.42 2.60
C ARG A 42 23.41 3.73 3.32
N ARG A 43 23.39 3.69 4.65
CA ARG A 43 23.01 4.84 5.50
C ARG A 43 23.80 6.13 5.23
N ASN A 44 25.09 6.03 4.94
CA ASN A 44 25.94 7.19 4.65
C ASN A 44 25.55 7.85 3.31
N GLU A 45 25.22 7.06 2.29
CA GLU A 45 24.79 7.55 0.98
C GLU A 45 23.46 8.29 1.10
N ILE A 46 22.53 7.76 1.89
CA ILE A 46 21.25 8.42 2.21
C ILE A 46 21.48 9.75 2.92
N ALA A 47 22.39 9.77 3.93
CA ALA A 47 22.69 11.00 4.67
C ALA A 47 23.30 12.08 3.77
N ASP A 48 24.25 11.70 2.90
CA ASP A 48 24.90 12.58 1.96
C ASP A 48 23.89 13.11 0.90
N ARG A 49 23.05 12.24 0.36
CA ARG A 49 21.98 12.61 -0.61
C ARG A 49 20.94 13.54 -0.02
N ALA A 50 20.53 13.29 1.24
CA ALA A 50 19.56 14.12 1.96
C ALA A 50 20.16 15.40 2.58
N GLY A 51 21.45 15.68 2.38
CA GLY A 51 22.13 16.85 2.95
C GLY A 51 22.07 16.91 4.48
N THR A 52 22.12 15.76 5.17
CA THR A 52 21.96 15.69 6.63
C THR A 52 23.12 14.95 7.31
N SER A 53 23.21 15.08 8.64
CA SER A 53 24.24 14.35 9.41
C SER A 53 23.89 12.85 9.48
N ARG A 54 24.92 11.97 9.53
CA ARG A 54 24.75 10.53 9.74
C ARG A 54 23.96 10.20 11.00
N LYS A 55 24.10 11.00 12.07
CA LYS A 55 23.36 10.84 13.31
C LYS A 55 21.85 11.14 13.11
N THR A 56 21.54 12.20 12.38
CA THR A 56 20.16 12.59 12.05
C THR A 56 19.52 11.53 11.15
N ALA A 57 20.21 11.13 10.08
CA ALA A 57 19.73 10.07 9.18
C ALA A 57 19.47 8.77 9.96
N LYS A 58 20.40 8.32 10.83
CA LYS A 58 20.23 7.12 11.65
C LYS A 58 18.95 7.17 12.48
N LYS A 59 18.67 8.32 13.12
CA LYS A 59 17.47 8.49 13.96
C LYS A 59 16.20 8.33 13.13
N HIS A 60 16.08 9.06 12.02
CA HIS A 60 14.86 9.04 11.20
C HIS A 60 14.67 7.72 10.43
N LEU A 61 15.75 7.10 9.97
CA LEU A 61 15.70 5.77 9.38
C LEU A 61 15.20 4.70 10.39
N SER A 62 15.58 4.80 11.67
CA SER A 62 15.03 3.91 12.70
C SER A 62 13.52 4.14 12.88
N GLU A 63 13.08 5.40 12.94
CA GLU A 63 11.65 5.74 13.03
C GLU A 63 10.85 5.24 11.81
N PHE A 64 11.42 5.33 10.60
CA PHE A 64 10.80 4.81 9.37
C PHE A 64 10.73 3.28 9.35
N GLN A 65 11.76 2.61 9.84
CA GLN A 65 11.74 1.15 9.96
C GLN A 65 10.67 0.66 10.94
N ASP A 66 10.55 1.30 12.11
CA ASP A 66 9.54 0.97 13.12
C ASP A 66 8.10 1.15 12.59
N ARG A 67 7.93 2.03 11.60
CA ARG A 67 6.65 2.29 10.92
C ARG A 67 6.44 1.48 9.63
N GLY A 68 7.35 0.58 9.27
CA GLY A 68 7.25 -0.23 8.06
C GLY A 68 7.39 0.54 6.75
N ILE A 69 7.91 1.78 6.79
CA ILE A 69 8.16 2.65 5.63
C ILE A 69 9.40 2.21 4.85
N ILE A 70 10.40 1.72 5.58
CA ILE A 70 11.64 1.14 5.03
C ILE A 70 11.90 -0.21 5.67
N LYS A 71 12.71 -1.01 5.00
CA LYS A 71 13.28 -2.24 5.52
C LYS A 71 14.79 -2.14 5.55
N THR A 72 15.40 -2.82 6.54
CA THR A 72 16.85 -2.87 6.68
C THR A 72 17.28 -4.33 6.71
N TYR A 73 18.13 -4.70 5.77
CA TYR A 73 18.79 -6.01 5.76
C TYR A 73 20.30 -5.81 5.87
N ARG A 74 20.87 -6.19 7.00
CA ARG A 74 22.29 -5.91 7.38
C ARG A 74 22.58 -4.40 7.35
N GLU A 75 23.37 -3.91 6.38
CA GLU A 75 23.69 -2.49 6.20
C GLU A 75 22.86 -1.83 5.07
N ASN A 76 22.10 -2.61 4.34
CA ASN A 76 21.29 -2.15 3.22
C ASN A 76 19.95 -1.64 3.69
N ILE A 77 19.52 -0.54 3.12
CA ILE A 77 18.25 0.11 3.40
C ILE A 77 17.49 0.20 2.10
N GLU A 78 16.24 -0.21 2.13
CA GLU A 78 15.36 -0.22 0.97
C GLU A 78 13.99 0.34 1.37
N PRO A 79 13.28 1.06 0.48
CA PRO A 79 11.89 1.42 0.74
C PRO A 79 11.02 0.16 0.78
N THR A 80 9.90 0.23 1.47
CA THR A 80 8.79 -0.72 1.30
C THR A 80 7.78 -0.15 0.30
N ALA A 81 6.85 -0.96 -0.18
CA ALA A 81 5.74 -0.42 -0.97
C ALA A 81 4.96 0.64 -0.18
N GLY A 82 4.77 0.44 1.14
CA GLY A 82 4.17 1.45 2.02
C GLY A 82 4.93 2.78 2.02
N GLY A 83 6.27 2.73 2.05
CA GLY A 83 7.11 3.94 1.97
C GLY A 83 7.03 4.64 0.62
N LYS A 84 6.98 3.88 -0.48
CA LYS A 84 6.87 4.44 -1.83
C LYS A 84 5.52 5.12 -2.03
N VAL A 85 4.40 4.45 -1.75
CA VAL A 85 3.06 5.04 -1.92
C VAL A 85 2.82 6.21 -0.96
N LEU A 86 3.43 6.21 0.22
CA LEU A 86 3.38 7.35 1.14
C LEU A 86 4.09 8.57 0.57
N LEU A 87 5.28 8.38 0.00
CA LEU A 87 6.01 9.46 -0.66
C LEU A 87 5.21 10.02 -1.85
N GLU A 88 4.64 9.16 -2.68
CA GLU A 88 3.78 9.55 -3.81
C GLU A 88 2.55 10.34 -3.34
N ALA A 89 1.88 9.91 -2.26
CA ALA A 89 0.75 10.63 -1.68
C ALA A 89 1.14 12.01 -1.14
N VAL A 90 2.30 12.12 -0.47
CA VAL A 90 2.84 13.40 0.00
C VAL A 90 3.19 14.32 -1.18
N ASP A 91 3.87 13.80 -2.20
CA ASP A 91 4.26 14.59 -3.36
C ASP A 91 3.04 15.03 -4.17
N LYS A 92 2.02 14.20 -4.35
CA LYS A 92 0.73 14.57 -4.95
C LYS A 92 0.06 15.69 -4.18
N CYS A 93 0.02 15.61 -2.86
CA CYS A 93 -0.54 16.66 -2.00
C CYS A 93 0.24 17.96 -2.14
N LEU A 94 1.58 17.94 -2.05
CA LEU A 94 2.43 19.11 -2.20
C LEU A 94 2.35 19.77 -3.58
N GLN A 95 2.07 19.00 -4.63
CA GLN A 95 1.87 19.54 -5.99
C GLN A 95 0.50 20.21 -6.15
N ALA A 96 -0.52 19.71 -5.47
CA ALA A 96 -1.88 20.22 -5.53
C ALA A 96 -2.08 21.48 -4.64
N ILE A 97 -1.25 21.65 -3.61
CA ILE A 97 -1.37 22.78 -2.68
C ILE A 97 -0.43 23.90 -3.13
N PRO A 98 -0.93 25.14 -3.34
CA PRO A 98 -0.11 26.27 -3.76
C PRO A 98 0.69 26.87 -2.59
N ILE A 99 1.25 26.05 -1.72
CA ILE A 99 2.00 26.45 -0.51
C ILE A 99 3.38 25.82 -0.55
N PRO A 100 4.49 26.53 -0.29
CA PRO A 100 5.79 25.93 -0.10
C PRO A 100 5.79 24.89 1.01
N ARG A 101 6.67 23.95 0.88
CA ARG A 101 6.78 22.79 1.77
C ARG A 101 6.97 23.15 3.26
N ASP A 102 7.77 24.17 3.57
CA ASP A 102 8.00 24.65 4.93
C ASP A 102 6.75 25.28 5.53
N GLU A 103 5.98 26.00 4.75
CA GLU A 103 4.69 26.54 5.18
C GLU A 103 3.61 25.46 5.27
N PHE A 104 3.66 24.45 4.41
CA PHE A 104 2.80 23.26 4.55
C PHE A 104 3.08 22.50 5.84
N ALA A 105 4.35 22.38 6.24
CA ALA A 105 4.70 21.81 7.53
C ALA A 105 4.14 22.63 8.71
N GLU A 106 4.10 23.96 8.61
CA GLU A 106 3.43 24.81 9.61
C GLU A 106 1.91 24.63 9.61
N LEU A 107 1.26 24.50 8.44
CA LEU A 107 -0.17 24.23 8.33
C LEU A 107 -0.56 22.91 9.02
N THR A 108 0.26 21.89 8.86
CA THR A 108 -0.02 20.54 9.41
C THR A 108 0.44 20.36 10.86
N ARG A 109 1.31 21.25 11.36
CA ARG A 109 1.93 21.16 12.68
C ARG A 109 0.95 21.10 13.85
N THR A 110 -0.19 21.78 13.72
CA THR A 110 -1.24 21.78 14.73
C THR A 110 -2.58 21.46 14.11
N LYS A 111 -3.44 20.78 14.90
CA LYS A 111 -4.83 20.53 14.48
C LYS A 111 -5.63 21.84 14.29
N ILE A 112 -5.18 22.92 14.90
CA ILE A 112 -5.91 24.20 14.93
C ILE A 112 -6.02 24.82 13.55
N ALA A 113 -4.91 24.97 12.82
CA ALA A 113 -4.89 25.59 11.49
C ALA A 113 -5.81 24.85 10.52
N LEU A 114 -5.68 23.53 10.42
CA LEU A 114 -6.52 22.69 9.57
C LEU A 114 -7.99 22.68 10.01
N THR A 115 -8.24 22.70 11.34
CA THR A 115 -9.60 22.77 11.85
C THR A 115 -10.25 24.11 11.48
N ILE A 116 -9.51 25.20 11.52
CA ILE A 116 -10.00 26.52 11.08
C ILE A 116 -10.30 26.47 9.58
N LEU A 117 -9.36 26.04 8.76
CA LEU A 117 -9.54 25.95 7.30
C LEU A 117 -10.73 25.08 6.91
N SER A 118 -10.89 23.91 7.57
CA SER A 118 -12.01 23.00 7.32
C SER A 118 -13.39 23.52 7.76
N ASN A 119 -13.44 24.54 8.60
CA ASN A 119 -14.68 25.17 9.07
C ASN A 119 -14.95 26.55 8.42
N LEU A 120 -14.06 27.02 7.55
CA LEU A 120 -14.35 28.14 6.67
C LEU A 120 -15.37 27.70 5.60
N HIS A 121 -16.30 28.59 5.31
CA HIS A 121 -17.29 28.41 4.25
C HIS A 121 -17.09 29.43 3.13
N ARG A 122 -17.78 29.27 2.02
CA ARG A 122 -17.82 30.27 0.93
C ARG A 122 -18.51 31.56 1.34
N GLU A 123 -19.32 31.51 2.40
CA GLU A 123 -19.92 32.69 3.03
C GLU A 123 -18.98 33.32 4.08
N TYR A 124 -18.96 34.63 4.18
CA TYR A 124 -18.12 35.31 5.15
C TYR A 124 -18.56 35.08 6.59
N GLN A 125 -17.63 34.72 7.44
CA GLN A 125 -17.82 34.37 8.85
C GLN A 125 -16.82 35.14 9.71
N ASN A 126 -17.21 35.57 10.90
CA ASN A 126 -16.26 36.15 11.83
C ASN A 126 -15.50 35.08 12.65
N ALA A 127 -14.37 35.49 13.23
CA ALA A 127 -13.49 34.56 13.97
C ALA A 127 -14.18 33.87 15.17
N GLU A 128 -15.18 34.49 15.79
CA GLU A 128 -15.94 33.94 16.91
C GLU A 128 -16.89 32.83 16.44
N GLU A 129 -17.52 33.00 15.28
CA GLU A 129 -18.38 31.99 14.67
C GLU A 129 -17.58 30.76 14.29
N ILE A 130 -16.39 30.96 13.67
CA ILE A 130 -15.48 29.90 13.28
C ILE A 130 -15.00 29.14 14.52
N GLN A 131 -14.53 29.87 15.56
CA GLN A 131 -14.10 29.26 16.83
C GLN A 131 -15.18 28.38 17.46
N ARG A 132 -16.41 28.91 17.52
CA ARG A 132 -17.56 28.21 18.11
C ARG A 132 -17.97 26.96 17.32
N LYS A 133 -18.09 27.09 15.98
CA LYS A 133 -18.48 25.97 15.11
C LYS A 133 -17.43 24.86 15.10
N ALA A 134 -16.16 25.24 15.07
CA ALA A 134 -15.05 24.30 15.05
C ALA A 134 -14.74 23.68 16.42
N SER A 135 -15.44 24.07 17.50
CA SER A 135 -15.17 23.63 18.88
C SER A 135 -13.69 23.73 19.27
N ILE A 136 -13.03 24.80 18.78
CA ILE A 136 -11.60 25.00 18.98
C ILE A 136 -11.35 25.45 20.42
N SER A 137 -10.58 24.67 21.18
CA SER A 137 -10.21 24.98 22.57
C SER A 137 -9.18 26.11 22.72
N SER A 138 -8.73 26.71 21.62
CA SER A 138 -7.76 27.81 21.63
C SER A 138 -8.44 29.17 21.73
N THR A 139 -7.63 30.22 21.99
CA THR A 139 -8.13 31.60 22.13
C THR A 139 -8.60 32.18 20.80
N LYS A 140 -9.55 33.13 20.84
CA LYS A 140 -9.96 33.94 19.67
C LYS A 140 -8.76 34.56 18.95
N GLN A 141 -7.74 34.97 19.71
CA GLN A 141 -6.52 35.55 19.15
C GLN A 141 -5.74 34.57 18.29
N THR A 142 -5.66 33.29 18.71
CA THR A 142 -5.03 32.23 17.92
C THR A 142 -5.80 31.96 16.62
N VAL A 143 -7.13 31.95 16.68
CA VAL A 143 -7.97 31.79 15.47
C VAL A 143 -7.74 32.96 14.50
N LYS A 144 -7.75 34.19 15.00
CA LYS A 144 -7.45 35.38 14.16
C LYS A 144 -6.06 35.35 13.54
N HIS A 145 -5.06 34.84 14.29
CA HIS A 145 -3.70 34.74 13.77
C HIS A 145 -3.64 33.78 12.55
N HIS A 146 -4.27 32.63 12.64
CA HIS A 146 -4.33 31.69 11.51
C HIS A 146 -5.15 32.23 10.34
N LEU A 147 -6.29 32.86 10.60
CA LEU A 147 -7.12 33.44 9.55
C LEU A 147 -6.37 34.53 8.79
N LYS A 148 -5.64 35.39 9.51
CA LYS A 148 -4.80 36.43 8.92
C LYS A 148 -3.66 35.83 8.09
N TRP A 149 -3.01 34.77 8.58
CA TRP A 149 -1.99 34.07 7.83
C TRP A 149 -2.55 33.44 6.53
N PHE A 150 -3.78 32.90 6.55
CA PHE A 150 -4.43 32.37 5.36
C PHE A 150 -4.75 33.46 4.32
N ASP A 151 -5.06 34.65 4.73
CA ASP A 151 -5.37 35.78 3.85
C ASP A 151 -4.10 36.52 3.35
N GLU A 152 -3.13 36.75 4.25
CA GLU A 152 -1.88 37.45 3.93
C GLU A 152 -0.84 36.59 3.20
N SER A 153 -0.99 35.29 3.20
CA SER A 153 -0.08 34.43 2.46
C SER A 153 -0.25 34.63 0.95
N ASP A 154 0.85 34.59 0.19
CA ASP A 154 0.84 34.65 -1.28
C ASP A 154 -0.06 33.57 -1.89
N TYR A 155 -0.53 32.62 -1.06
CA TYR A 155 -1.33 31.46 -1.42
C TYR A 155 -2.83 31.67 -1.31
N ASN A 156 -3.25 32.72 -0.62
CA ASN A 156 -4.63 33.19 -0.58
C ASN A 156 -5.66 32.08 -0.26
N LEU A 157 -5.44 31.35 0.85
CA LEU A 157 -6.33 30.24 1.26
C LEU A 157 -7.67 30.71 1.81
N ALA A 158 -7.70 31.93 2.35
CA ALA A 158 -8.89 32.62 2.79
C ALA A 158 -8.90 34.04 2.23
N ASP A 159 -10.08 34.68 2.19
CA ASP A 159 -10.30 36.04 1.76
C ASP A 159 -10.94 36.81 2.93
N GLU A 160 -10.29 37.93 3.38
CA GLU A 160 -10.78 38.78 4.44
C GLU A 160 -11.60 39.97 3.87
N ARG A 161 -12.77 40.18 4.45
CA ARG A 161 -13.57 41.36 4.18
C ARG A 161 -14.15 41.93 5.47
N GLY A 162 -13.59 43.04 5.95
CA GLY A 162 -14.13 43.71 7.13
C GLY A 162 -14.19 42.83 8.39
N HIS A 163 -13.10 42.10 8.69
CA HIS A 163 -12.97 41.18 9.83
C HIS A 163 -13.83 39.91 9.73
N THR A 164 -14.36 39.62 8.55
CA THR A 164 -14.98 38.33 8.24
C THR A 164 -14.15 37.62 7.17
N TYR A 165 -14.17 36.30 7.20
CA TYR A 165 -13.32 35.44 6.38
C TYR A 165 -14.16 34.41 5.65
N ARG A 166 -13.78 34.07 4.44
CA ARG A 166 -14.33 32.93 3.67
C ARG A 166 -13.20 32.09 3.09
N ILE A 167 -13.47 30.85 2.79
CA ILE A 167 -12.52 30.01 2.04
C ILE A 167 -12.48 30.45 0.58
N THR A 168 -11.29 30.42 -0.02
CA THR A 168 -11.09 30.63 -1.45
C THR A 168 -11.10 29.29 -2.20
N ASP A 169 -11.09 29.32 -3.54
CA ASP A 169 -10.95 28.10 -4.34
C ASP A 169 -9.60 27.41 -4.04
N ALA A 170 -8.49 28.17 -3.91
CA ALA A 170 -7.19 27.64 -3.50
C ALA A 170 -7.22 26.99 -2.10
N GLY A 171 -7.96 27.56 -1.15
CA GLY A 171 -8.17 26.99 0.17
C GLY A 171 -8.96 25.69 0.15
N GLU A 172 -9.98 25.59 -0.71
CA GLU A 172 -10.76 24.36 -0.91
C GLU A 172 -9.90 23.26 -1.54
N GLU A 173 -9.13 23.57 -2.59
CA GLU A 173 -8.21 22.64 -3.25
C GLU A 173 -7.15 22.11 -2.26
N ALA A 174 -6.55 22.99 -1.47
CA ALA A 174 -5.59 22.63 -0.42
C ALA A 174 -6.23 21.71 0.63
N LEU A 175 -7.46 21.98 1.03
CA LEU A 175 -8.17 21.16 2.01
C LEU A 175 -8.53 19.78 1.46
N ILE A 176 -8.92 19.69 0.18
CA ILE A 176 -9.21 18.41 -0.50
C ILE A 176 -7.94 17.58 -0.58
N ALA A 177 -6.84 18.14 -1.10
CA ALA A 177 -5.57 17.44 -1.25
C ALA A 177 -5.02 16.94 0.10
N TYR A 178 -5.17 17.74 1.16
CA TYR A 178 -4.78 17.30 2.50
C TYR A 178 -5.66 16.18 3.05
N LYS A 179 -6.97 16.21 2.81
CA LYS A 179 -7.88 15.11 3.21
C LYS A 179 -7.55 13.81 2.49
N GLU A 180 -7.22 13.87 1.20
CA GLU A 180 -6.76 12.70 0.44
C GLU A 180 -5.47 12.12 1.04
N LEU A 181 -4.50 12.99 1.40
CA LEU A 181 -3.28 12.54 2.08
C LEU A 181 -3.56 11.92 3.46
N LEU A 182 -4.52 12.46 4.23
CA LEU A 182 -4.95 11.85 5.50
C LEU A 182 -5.50 10.44 5.29
N VAL A 183 -6.39 10.26 4.32
CA VAL A 183 -6.97 8.94 3.99
C VAL A 183 -5.86 7.98 3.54
N ALA A 184 -4.97 8.41 2.66
CA ALA A 184 -3.87 7.58 2.21
C ALA A 184 -2.96 7.15 3.38
N ALA A 185 -2.56 8.08 4.25
CA ALA A 185 -1.74 7.79 5.42
C ALA A 185 -2.44 6.84 6.41
N GLU A 186 -3.75 6.99 6.60
CA GLU A 186 -4.57 6.11 7.42
C GLU A 186 -4.54 4.67 6.90
N GLN A 187 -4.75 4.49 5.59
CA GLN A 187 -4.70 3.17 4.97
C GLN A 187 -3.29 2.57 4.97
N ILE A 188 -2.26 3.37 4.76
CA ILE A 188 -0.86 2.90 4.82
C ILE A 188 -0.52 2.37 6.22
N ILE A 189 -0.97 3.04 7.28
CA ILE A 189 -0.78 2.58 8.65
C ILE A 189 -1.55 1.29 8.89
N GLU A 190 -2.82 1.24 8.52
CA GLU A 190 -3.70 0.07 8.74
C GLU A 190 -3.23 -1.16 7.95
N LYS A 191 -2.76 -0.97 6.72
CA LYS A 191 -2.32 -2.05 5.84
C LYS A 191 -0.80 -2.29 5.87
N ALA A 192 -0.08 -1.73 6.86
CA ALA A 192 1.38 -1.77 6.93
C ALA A 192 1.97 -3.19 6.88
N GLU A 193 1.31 -4.18 7.50
CA GLU A 193 1.75 -5.58 7.47
C GLU A 193 1.80 -6.16 6.05
N TRP A 194 0.85 -5.81 5.22
CA TRP A 194 0.81 -6.22 3.83
C TRP A 194 1.73 -5.37 2.96
N LEU A 195 1.66 -4.04 3.09
CA LEU A 195 2.45 -3.09 2.28
C LEU A 195 3.96 -3.25 2.44
N GLN A 196 4.45 -3.65 3.62
CA GLN A 196 5.89 -3.88 3.80
C GLN A 196 6.41 -5.11 3.04
N ARG A 197 5.51 -5.99 2.57
CA ARG A 197 5.83 -7.24 1.86
C ARG A 197 5.47 -7.20 0.38
N LEU A 198 4.62 -6.26 -0.02
CA LEU A 198 4.26 -6.06 -1.42
C LEU A 198 5.53 -5.73 -2.22
N PRO A 199 5.79 -6.41 -3.36
CA PRO A 199 6.92 -6.07 -4.23
C PRO A 199 6.88 -4.62 -4.69
N LEU A 200 8.04 -3.97 -4.77
CA LEU A 200 8.14 -2.54 -5.10
C LEU A 200 7.64 -2.19 -6.51
N GLU A 201 7.76 -3.11 -7.45
CA GLU A 201 7.22 -2.99 -8.80
C GLU A 201 5.69 -2.90 -8.81
N ASN A 202 5.04 -3.47 -7.80
CA ASN A 202 3.59 -3.44 -7.63
C ASN A 202 3.12 -2.33 -6.66
N ALA A 203 4.01 -1.47 -6.19
CA ALA A 203 3.70 -0.34 -5.31
C ALA A 203 3.04 0.84 -6.06
N THR A 204 2.05 0.54 -6.89
CA THR A 204 1.19 1.49 -7.61
C THR A 204 -0.26 1.36 -7.15
N VAL A 205 -0.49 0.65 -6.05
CA VAL A 205 -1.82 0.44 -5.49
C VAL A 205 -2.46 1.78 -5.09
N PRO A 206 -3.72 2.05 -5.49
CA PRO A 206 -4.45 3.25 -5.06
C PRO A 206 -4.84 3.12 -3.58
N VAL A 207 -3.91 3.50 -2.68
CA VAL A 207 -4.03 3.25 -1.23
C VAL A 207 -5.25 3.91 -0.61
N GLU A 208 -5.72 5.03 -1.12
CA GLU A 208 -6.94 5.71 -0.68
C GLU A 208 -8.21 4.88 -0.93
N LYS A 209 -8.12 3.84 -1.76
CA LYS A 209 -9.21 2.92 -2.08
C LYS A 209 -9.19 1.63 -1.26
N LEU A 210 -8.22 1.49 -0.35
CA LEU A 210 -8.10 0.31 0.51
C LEU A 210 -8.97 0.35 1.78
N ALA A 211 -9.83 1.35 1.94
CA ALA A 211 -10.61 1.55 3.16
C ALA A 211 -11.52 0.35 3.51
N ASP A 212 -12.07 -0.33 2.51
CA ASP A 212 -12.90 -1.53 2.65
C ASP A 212 -12.13 -2.84 2.52
N ALA A 213 -10.83 -2.78 2.18
CA ALA A 213 -10.00 -3.96 2.07
C ALA A 213 -9.71 -4.56 3.45
N THR A 214 -9.90 -5.87 3.57
CA THR A 214 -9.56 -6.62 4.77
C THR A 214 -8.13 -7.15 4.67
N VAL A 215 -7.29 -6.88 5.69
CA VAL A 215 -5.97 -7.51 5.83
C VAL A 215 -6.10 -8.78 6.65
N VAL A 216 -5.49 -9.84 6.17
CA VAL A 216 -5.27 -11.08 6.91
C VAL A 216 -3.77 -11.34 6.92
N ALA A 217 -3.19 -11.47 8.10
CA ALA A 217 -1.78 -11.81 8.26
C ALA A 217 -1.64 -13.09 9.08
N SER A 218 -0.67 -13.91 8.72
CA SER A 218 -0.29 -15.09 9.50
C SER A 218 0.86 -14.74 10.44
N ASP A 219 0.75 -15.19 11.67
CA ASP A 219 1.77 -15.04 12.69
C ASP A 219 2.13 -16.40 13.31
N THR A 220 2.97 -16.39 14.34
CA THR A 220 3.39 -17.62 15.04
C THR A 220 2.26 -18.29 15.80
N ALA A 221 1.25 -17.54 16.25
CA ALA A 221 0.08 -18.06 16.94
C ALA A 221 -0.98 -18.59 15.97
N SER A 222 -1.07 -17.96 14.80
CA SER A 222 -2.06 -18.25 13.75
C SER A 222 -1.41 -18.43 12.38
N PRO A 223 -0.56 -19.45 12.18
CA PRO A 223 0.23 -19.60 10.95
C PRO A 223 -0.60 -19.94 9.71
N SER A 224 -1.85 -20.33 9.89
CA SER A 224 -2.76 -20.76 8.81
C SER A 224 -3.86 -19.73 8.49
N ASP A 225 -3.87 -18.54 9.09
CA ASP A 225 -4.95 -17.57 8.91
C ASP A 225 -5.09 -17.12 7.46
N VAL A 226 -3.98 -16.82 6.77
CA VAL A 226 -3.99 -16.46 5.35
C VAL A 226 -4.47 -17.62 4.48
N LEU A 227 -4.03 -18.86 4.75
CA LEU A 227 -4.53 -20.03 4.05
C LEU A 227 -6.03 -20.23 4.27
N GLY A 228 -6.49 -20.10 5.52
CA GLY A 228 -7.90 -20.18 5.85
C GLY A 228 -8.75 -19.10 5.17
N ALA A 229 -8.22 -17.89 5.03
CA ALA A 229 -8.87 -16.83 4.28
C ALA A 229 -8.92 -17.12 2.77
N ALA A 230 -7.82 -17.60 2.17
CA ALA A 230 -7.78 -17.99 0.76
C ALA A 230 -8.77 -19.13 0.46
N LEU A 231 -8.87 -20.14 1.34
CA LEU A 231 -9.83 -21.24 1.18
C LEU A 231 -11.29 -20.77 1.23
N ARG A 232 -11.60 -19.75 2.04
CA ARG A 232 -12.97 -19.17 2.07
C ARG A 232 -13.36 -18.45 0.77
N LEU A 233 -12.38 -18.07 -0.05
CA LEU A 233 -12.62 -17.45 -1.37
C LEU A 233 -12.87 -18.50 -2.45
N CYS A 234 -12.47 -19.77 -2.24
CA CYS A 234 -12.74 -20.88 -3.15
C CYS A 234 -14.23 -21.28 -3.08
N ASP A 235 -15.10 -20.44 -3.63
CA ASP A 235 -16.55 -20.62 -3.63
C ASP A 235 -17.01 -21.24 -4.96
N LEU A 236 -17.77 -22.32 -4.92
CA LEU A 236 -18.31 -23.02 -6.10
C LEU A 236 -19.37 -22.21 -6.87
N ARG A 237 -19.80 -21.07 -6.32
CA ARG A 237 -20.68 -20.13 -7.00
C ARG A 237 -19.95 -19.14 -7.92
N VAL A 238 -18.60 -19.13 -7.83
CA VAL A 238 -17.75 -18.37 -8.74
C VAL A 238 -17.84 -19.01 -10.13
N SER A 239 -18.05 -18.19 -11.16
CA SER A 239 -18.12 -18.66 -12.56
C SER A 239 -16.75 -18.64 -13.22
N ARG A 240 -15.90 -17.64 -12.85
CA ARG A 240 -14.57 -17.45 -13.41
C ARG A 240 -13.54 -17.16 -12.32
N PHE A 241 -12.40 -17.85 -12.40
CA PHE A 241 -11.28 -17.67 -11.47
C PHE A 241 -9.97 -17.49 -12.23
N ARG A 242 -9.23 -16.41 -11.95
CA ARG A 242 -7.88 -16.19 -12.50
C ARG A 242 -6.89 -16.05 -11.34
N CYS A 243 -5.73 -16.67 -11.42
CA CYS A 243 -4.75 -16.55 -10.34
C CYS A 243 -3.29 -16.52 -10.80
N ILE A 244 -2.48 -15.81 -9.98
CA ILE A 244 -1.03 -15.94 -9.96
C ILE A 244 -0.68 -16.66 -8.66
N CYS A 245 0.11 -17.73 -8.73
CA CYS A 245 0.48 -18.51 -7.56
C CYS A 245 1.93 -18.95 -7.61
N SER A 246 2.76 -18.45 -6.71
CA SER A 246 4.18 -18.81 -6.58
C SER A 246 4.46 -19.84 -5.48
N ILE A 247 3.41 -20.32 -4.80
CA ILE A 247 3.55 -21.28 -3.71
C ILE A 247 2.63 -22.46 -3.93
N TYR A 248 3.21 -23.65 -3.99
CA TYR A 248 2.43 -24.86 -3.93
C TYR A 248 1.99 -25.16 -2.49
N ASN A 249 0.67 -25.11 -2.26
CA ASN A 249 0.05 -25.60 -1.03
C ASN A 249 -1.01 -26.66 -1.39
N PRO A 250 -0.83 -27.93 -0.98
CA PRO A 250 -1.70 -29.03 -1.43
C PRO A 250 -3.18 -28.83 -1.06
N VAL A 251 -3.46 -28.18 0.08
CA VAL A 251 -4.85 -27.94 0.53
C VAL A 251 -5.52 -26.89 -0.35
N LEU A 252 -4.81 -25.80 -0.65
CA LEU A 252 -5.32 -24.75 -1.53
C LEU A 252 -5.51 -25.26 -2.96
N PHE A 253 -4.54 -26.01 -3.47
CA PHE A 253 -4.62 -26.59 -4.81
C PHE A 253 -5.73 -27.63 -4.93
N PHE A 254 -6.00 -28.39 -3.86
CA PHE A 254 -7.16 -29.26 -3.81
C PHE A 254 -8.48 -28.48 -3.89
N ALA A 255 -8.57 -27.33 -3.23
CA ALA A 255 -9.73 -26.44 -3.34
C ALA A 255 -9.89 -25.88 -4.76
N TYR A 256 -8.80 -25.46 -5.42
CA TYR A 256 -8.82 -25.03 -6.82
C TYR A 256 -9.27 -26.15 -7.76
N LYS A 257 -8.73 -27.35 -7.57
CA LYS A 257 -9.18 -28.51 -8.32
C LYS A 257 -10.68 -28.78 -8.14
N THR A 258 -11.17 -28.65 -6.92
CA THR A 258 -12.61 -28.79 -6.64
C THR A 258 -13.44 -27.78 -7.42
N MET A 259 -13.01 -26.50 -7.50
CA MET A 259 -13.68 -25.48 -8.32
C MET A 259 -13.74 -25.90 -9.80
N LEU A 260 -12.62 -26.42 -10.34
CA LEU A 260 -12.57 -26.92 -11.71
C LEU A 260 -13.49 -28.13 -11.92
N ASP A 261 -13.49 -29.10 -11.00
CA ASP A 261 -14.38 -30.27 -11.07
C ASP A 261 -15.88 -29.88 -11.10
N PHE A 262 -16.22 -28.71 -10.53
CA PHE A 262 -17.56 -28.13 -10.57
C PHE A 262 -17.80 -27.18 -11.76
N GLY A 263 -16.86 -27.07 -12.70
CA GLY A 263 -17.03 -26.36 -13.95
C GLY A 263 -16.73 -24.84 -13.88
N VAL A 264 -16.00 -24.39 -12.86
CA VAL A 264 -15.51 -23.02 -12.79
C VAL A 264 -14.47 -22.81 -13.90
N GLU A 265 -14.67 -21.80 -14.75
CA GLU A 265 -13.67 -21.40 -15.75
C GLU A 265 -12.45 -20.82 -15.05
N ALA A 266 -11.25 -21.33 -15.33
CA ALA A 266 -10.05 -20.89 -14.64
C ALA A 266 -8.85 -20.69 -15.56
N GLU A 267 -8.03 -19.67 -15.24
CA GLU A 267 -6.69 -19.47 -15.78
C GLU A 267 -5.71 -19.30 -14.63
N GLY A 268 -4.67 -20.14 -14.57
CA GLY A 268 -3.70 -20.14 -13.47
C GLY A 268 -2.27 -19.94 -13.98
N ILE A 269 -1.59 -18.91 -13.47
CA ILE A 269 -0.17 -18.63 -13.72
C ILE A 269 0.63 -19.11 -12.51
N LEU A 270 1.50 -20.11 -12.68
CA LEU A 270 2.32 -20.65 -11.62
C LEU A 270 3.80 -20.41 -11.90
N ASP A 271 4.60 -20.19 -10.86
CA ASP A 271 6.04 -20.33 -11.06
C ASP A 271 6.39 -21.79 -11.38
N TRP A 272 7.49 -21.98 -12.06
CA TRP A 272 7.89 -23.30 -12.54
C TRP A 272 7.96 -24.38 -11.44
N GLN A 273 8.48 -24.02 -10.26
CA GLN A 273 8.60 -24.96 -9.15
C GLN A 273 7.23 -25.36 -8.60
N SER A 274 6.32 -24.40 -8.47
CA SER A 274 4.95 -24.64 -8.03
C SER A 274 4.17 -25.45 -9.05
N TYR A 275 4.39 -25.22 -10.35
CA TYR A 275 3.82 -25.98 -11.44
C TYR A 275 4.21 -27.47 -11.34
N ILE A 276 5.52 -27.78 -11.26
CA ILE A 276 5.99 -29.18 -11.14
C ILE A 276 5.40 -29.85 -9.88
N LYS A 277 5.42 -29.17 -8.73
CA LYS A 277 4.88 -29.73 -7.49
C LYS A 277 3.38 -29.99 -7.57
N ALA A 278 2.64 -29.12 -8.23
CA ALA A 278 1.21 -29.28 -8.44
C ALA A 278 0.93 -30.48 -9.35
N ASP A 279 1.65 -30.61 -10.46
CA ASP A 279 1.55 -31.71 -11.42
C ASP A 279 1.80 -33.06 -10.76
N GLN A 280 2.86 -33.17 -9.97
CA GLN A 280 3.24 -34.42 -9.31
C GLN A 280 2.32 -34.86 -8.17
N ASN A 281 1.64 -33.91 -7.49
CA ASN A 281 0.96 -34.24 -6.23
C ASN A 281 -0.56 -34.00 -6.23
N THR A 282 -1.07 -33.06 -7.02
CA THR A 282 -2.49 -32.68 -6.92
C THR A 282 -3.17 -32.61 -8.27
N PHE A 283 -2.48 -32.08 -9.25
CA PHE A 283 -2.95 -31.91 -10.62
C PHE A 283 -2.11 -32.79 -11.52
N ASP A 284 -2.72 -33.67 -12.24
CA ASP A 284 -2.09 -34.29 -13.40
C ASP A 284 -2.32 -33.33 -14.59
N PHE A 285 -1.38 -32.40 -14.83
CA PHE A 285 -1.53 -31.46 -15.94
C PHE A 285 -1.54 -32.14 -17.31
N ALA A 286 -0.98 -33.35 -17.47
CA ALA A 286 -1.15 -34.13 -18.68
C ALA A 286 -2.59 -34.67 -18.84
N THR A 287 -3.36 -34.74 -17.76
CA THR A 287 -4.80 -35.07 -17.77
C THR A 287 -5.70 -33.84 -17.95
N HIS A 288 -5.12 -32.64 -18.01
CA HIS A 288 -5.86 -31.34 -18.11
C HIS A 288 -6.49 -31.12 -19.48
N ALA A 289 -6.13 -31.89 -20.48
CA ALA A 289 -6.98 -32.08 -21.66
C ALA A 289 -8.45 -32.49 -21.31
N LYS A 290 -8.73 -32.82 -20.02
CA LYS A 290 -10.07 -33.08 -19.52
C LYS A 290 -10.87 -31.82 -19.17
N TYR A 291 -10.16 -30.71 -18.82
CA TYR A 291 -10.83 -29.47 -18.42
C TYR A 291 -10.71 -28.43 -19.54
N GLU A 292 -11.59 -28.49 -20.51
CA GLU A 292 -11.66 -27.49 -21.60
C GLU A 292 -11.82 -26.04 -21.10
N HIS A 293 -12.20 -25.88 -19.82
CA HIS A 293 -12.41 -24.62 -19.15
C HIS A 293 -11.24 -24.19 -18.24
N TYR A 294 -10.07 -24.87 -18.31
CA TYR A 294 -8.88 -24.52 -17.54
C TYR A 294 -7.68 -24.28 -18.44
N GLN A 295 -7.01 -23.13 -18.26
CA GLN A 295 -5.77 -22.79 -18.92
C GLN A 295 -4.63 -22.66 -17.91
N PRO A 296 -3.74 -23.66 -17.79
CA PRO A 296 -2.52 -23.53 -17.00
C PRO A 296 -1.46 -22.74 -17.78
N LEU A 297 -0.80 -21.81 -17.10
CA LEU A 297 0.35 -21.06 -17.58
C LEU A 297 1.49 -21.16 -16.56
N TYR A 298 2.74 -20.97 -16.98
CA TYR A 298 3.86 -20.97 -16.06
C TYR A 298 4.84 -19.82 -16.34
N LEU A 299 5.56 -19.42 -15.28
CA LEU A 299 6.69 -18.49 -15.31
C LEU A 299 7.98 -19.22 -14.98
N GLU A 300 9.06 -18.89 -15.67
CA GLU A 300 10.39 -19.48 -15.40
C GLU A 300 10.94 -18.96 -14.06
N ASP A 301 10.76 -17.68 -13.79
CA ASP A 301 11.23 -17.03 -12.59
C ASP A 301 10.22 -17.14 -11.43
N SER A 302 10.77 -17.25 -10.21
CA SER A 302 9.98 -17.20 -8.98
C SER A 302 9.63 -15.76 -8.63
N HIS A 303 8.42 -15.57 -8.10
CA HIS A 303 7.94 -14.28 -7.64
C HIS A 303 7.36 -14.37 -6.21
N THR A 304 7.21 -13.22 -5.55
CA THR A 304 6.76 -13.16 -4.14
C THR A 304 5.36 -12.58 -3.99
N LEU A 305 4.54 -12.74 -5.02
CA LEU A 305 3.17 -12.24 -5.09
C LEU A 305 2.20 -13.37 -5.43
N GLY A 306 1.03 -13.34 -4.84
CA GLY A 306 -0.12 -14.14 -5.23
C GLY A 306 -1.31 -13.23 -5.52
N VAL A 307 -2.01 -13.49 -6.62
CA VAL A 307 -3.24 -12.77 -6.98
C VAL A 307 -4.33 -13.80 -7.22
N GLY A 308 -5.52 -13.57 -6.70
CA GLY A 308 -6.72 -14.33 -7.04
C GLY A 308 -7.84 -13.35 -7.42
N LEU A 309 -8.36 -13.49 -8.63
CA LEU A 309 -9.48 -12.71 -9.17
C LEU A 309 -10.70 -13.62 -9.29
N TYR A 310 -11.81 -13.23 -8.65
CA TYR A 310 -13.04 -14.02 -8.54
C TYR A 310 -14.21 -13.26 -9.18
N ASP A 311 -14.69 -13.70 -10.35
CA ASP A 311 -15.78 -13.11 -11.14
C ASP A 311 -15.63 -11.61 -11.45
N ASP A 312 -14.38 -11.08 -11.47
CA ASP A 312 -14.10 -9.65 -11.59
C ASP A 312 -14.87 -8.77 -10.55
N ARG A 313 -15.21 -9.37 -9.41
CA ARG A 313 -15.98 -8.74 -8.31
C ARG A 313 -15.24 -8.72 -7.00
N ARG A 314 -14.25 -9.60 -6.85
CA ARG A 314 -13.45 -9.72 -5.64
C ARG A 314 -12.03 -10.08 -6.01
N VAL A 315 -11.09 -9.49 -5.30
CA VAL A 315 -9.67 -9.78 -5.45
C VAL A 315 -9.05 -10.14 -4.09
N ALA A 316 -8.08 -11.05 -4.15
CA ALA A 316 -7.16 -11.33 -3.06
C ALA A 316 -5.73 -11.12 -3.56
N VAL A 317 -4.93 -10.33 -2.85
CA VAL A 317 -3.51 -10.11 -3.18
C VAL A 317 -2.65 -10.49 -1.99
N GLY A 318 -1.95 -11.62 -2.11
CA GLY A 318 -1.04 -12.14 -1.10
C GLY A 318 0.39 -11.68 -1.36
N ALA A 319 1.08 -11.23 -0.32
CA ALA A 319 2.48 -10.88 -0.34
C ALA A 319 3.27 -11.85 0.55
N TYR A 320 4.36 -12.37 0.03
CA TYR A 320 5.20 -13.37 0.66
C TYR A 320 6.43 -12.75 1.31
N ASN A 321 7.14 -13.51 2.17
CA ASN A 321 8.44 -13.06 2.65
C ASN A 321 9.50 -13.16 1.54
N GLU A 322 10.54 -12.33 1.63
CA GLU A 322 11.61 -12.23 0.64
C GLU A 322 12.51 -13.47 0.58
N GLN A 323 12.45 -14.32 1.57
CA GLN A 323 13.31 -15.51 1.68
C GLN A 323 12.74 -16.72 0.96
N GLY A 324 11.58 -16.56 0.31
CA GLY A 324 10.98 -17.66 -0.46
C GLY A 324 10.54 -18.86 0.38
N GLU A 325 10.28 -18.65 1.70
CA GLU A 325 9.86 -19.74 2.61
C GLU A 325 8.47 -20.31 2.29
N GLY A 326 7.87 -19.87 1.19
CA GLY A 326 6.65 -20.45 0.66
C GLY A 326 5.42 -20.25 1.54
N LYS A 327 5.39 -19.22 2.38
CA LYS A 327 4.25 -18.91 3.26
C LYS A 327 3.67 -17.57 2.91
N HIS A 328 2.36 -17.52 2.72
CA HIS A 328 1.62 -16.26 2.72
C HIS A 328 1.74 -15.64 4.11
N ILE A 329 2.37 -14.48 4.19
CA ILE A 329 2.51 -13.78 5.46
C ILE A 329 1.40 -12.76 5.63
N ALA A 330 1.02 -12.07 4.55
CA ALA A 330 -0.11 -11.15 4.57
C ALA A 330 -0.86 -11.17 3.23
N MET A 331 -2.17 -10.97 3.30
CA MET A 331 -3.06 -10.90 2.15
C MET A 331 -4.11 -9.81 2.38
N ILE A 332 -4.42 -9.04 1.35
CA ILE A 332 -5.63 -8.21 1.33
C ILE A 332 -6.72 -8.91 0.54
N VAL A 333 -7.97 -8.64 0.93
CA VAL A 333 -9.17 -9.01 0.17
C VAL A 333 -10.00 -7.75 -0.01
N SER A 334 -10.40 -7.44 -1.23
CA SER A 334 -11.21 -6.26 -1.57
C SER A 334 -12.25 -6.56 -2.63
N GLU A 335 -13.36 -5.82 -2.58
CA GLU A 335 -14.42 -5.78 -3.60
C GLU A 335 -14.45 -4.40 -4.28
N ASN A 336 -13.51 -3.51 -3.96
CA ASN A 336 -13.41 -2.19 -4.57
C ASN A 336 -13.00 -2.30 -6.05
N PRO A 337 -13.75 -1.70 -6.99
CA PRO A 337 -13.45 -1.82 -8.41
C PRO A 337 -12.07 -1.30 -8.81
N GLU A 338 -11.57 -0.23 -8.20
CA GLU A 338 -10.26 0.34 -8.52
C GLU A 338 -9.11 -0.58 -8.02
N ILE A 339 -9.33 -1.30 -6.91
CA ILE A 339 -8.36 -2.31 -6.43
C ILE A 339 -8.40 -3.56 -7.32
N ILE A 340 -9.57 -3.95 -7.79
CA ILE A 340 -9.72 -5.05 -8.76
C ILE A 340 -9.00 -4.70 -10.06
N GLU A 341 -9.25 -3.52 -10.63
CA GLU A 341 -8.58 -3.04 -11.84
C GLU A 341 -7.05 -2.99 -11.71
N TRP A 342 -6.55 -2.49 -10.56
CA TRP A 342 -5.12 -2.52 -10.27
C TRP A 342 -4.55 -3.94 -10.26
N ALA A 343 -5.24 -4.89 -9.62
CA ALA A 343 -4.81 -6.28 -9.54
C ALA A 343 -4.94 -7.01 -10.90
N GLU A 344 -5.94 -6.66 -11.72
CA GLU A 344 -6.05 -7.12 -13.10
C GLU A 344 -4.85 -6.66 -13.94
N GLY A 345 -4.43 -5.40 -13.82
CA GLY A 345 -3.24 -4.89 -14.48
C GLY A 345 -1.97 -5.67 -14.09
N ILE A 346 -1.85 -6.07 -12.82
CA ILE A 346 -0.77 -6.97 -12.39
C ILE A 346 -0.91 -8.32 -13.08
N TYR A 347 -2.10 -8.93 -13.02
CA TYR A 347 -2.37 -10.23 -13.61
C TYR A 347 -2.01 -10.25 -15.10
N ASP A 348 -2.45 -9.25 -15.85
CA ASP A 348 -2.20 -9.12 -17.28
C ASP A 348 -0.70 -8.98 -17.59
N SER A 349 0.04 -8.23 -16.79
CA SER A 349 1.50 -8.11 -16.94
C SER A 349 2.23 -9.44 -16.75
N TYR A 350 1.80 -10.25 -15.78
CA TYR A 350 2.36 -11.60 -15.58
C TYR A 350 1.92 -12.57 -16.68
N ARG A 351 0.68 -12.44 -17.16
CA ARG A 351 0.15 -13.25 -18.24
C ARG A 351 0.92 -13.06 -19.57
N GLU A 352 1.31 -11.82 -19.87
CA GLU A 352 2.14 -11.50 -21.05
C GLU A 352 3.52 -12.18 -21.03
N MET A 353 4.06 -12.43 -19.83
CA MET A 353 5.36 -13.10 -19.64
C MET A 353 5.24 -14.61 -19.52
N ALA A 354 4.04 -15.13 -19.30
CA ALA A 354 3.81 -16.54 -19.01
C ALA A 354 3.82 -17.41 -20.27
N ASN A 355 4.34 -18.63 -20.13
CA ASN A 355 4.41 -19.64 -21.17
C ASN A 355 3.26 -20.62 -21.05
N CYS A 356 2.76 -21.10 -22.20
CA CYS A 356 1.83 -22.23 -22.26
C CYS A 356 2.64 -23.54 -22.28
N PRO A 357 2.39 -24.47 -21.33
CA PRO A 357 3.15 -25.75 -21.27
C PRO A 357 2.98 -26.65 -22.50
N GLU A 358 1.88 -26.51 -23.24
CA GLU A 358 1.62 -27.27 -24.47
C GLU A 358 2.47 -26.78 -25.65
N GLU A 359 2.70 -25.46 -25.72
CA GLU A 359 3.46 -24.83 -26.80
C GLU A 359 4.97 -24.81 -26.53
N ASN A 360 5.33 -24.56 -25.27
CA ASN A 360 6.69 -24.53 -24.79
C ASN A 360 6.82 -25.43 -23.56
N PRO A 361 7.02 -26.77 -23.74
CA PRO A 361 7.27 -27.62 -22.60
C PRO A 361 8.59 -27.18 -21.96
N PRO A 362 8.60 -26.95 -20.64
CA PRO A 362 9.80 -26.51 -19.96
C PRO A 362 10.91 -27.56 -20.10
N GLU A 363 12.13 -27.13 -20.29
CA GLU A 363 13.28 -28.02 -20.29
C GLU A 363 13.31 -28.75 -18.94
N THR A 364 13.11 -30.07 -18.98
CA THR A 364 13.33 -30.92 -17.82
C THR A 364 14.84 -30.96 -17.56
N SER A 365 15.35 -29.88 -16.94
CA SER A 365 16.75 -29.82 -16.52
C SER A 365 16.99 -30.93 -15.51
N GLY A 366 17.85 -31.85 -15.92
CA GLY A 366 18.33 -33.05 -15.30
C GLY A 366 18.11 -33.25 -13.81
N SER A 367 17.78 -34.48 -13.48
CA SER A 367 17.79 -35.11 -12.15
C SER A 367 18.06 -34.16 -10.97
N PHE A 368 17.03 -33.80 -10.27
CA PHE A 368 17.10 -33.14 -8.97
C PHE A 368 18.00 -33.99 -8.05
N ASP A 369 19.27 -33.56 -7.90
CA ASP A 369 20.17 -34.14 -6.91
C ASP A 369 19.67 -33.70 -5.51
N GLY A 370 18.94 -34.58 -4.84
CA GLY A 370 18.24 -34.37 -3.58
C GLY A 370 19.11 -34.05 -2.37
N ARG A 371 20.06 -33.14 -2.51
CA ARG A 371 21.02 -32.76 -1.47
C ARG A 371 20.97 -31.27 -1.13
N HIS A 372 19.86 -30.74 -0.71
CA HIS A 372 19.82 -29.51 0.11
C HIS A 372 18.41 -29.38 0.74
N TRP A 373 18.23 -30.05 1.86
CA TRP A 373 17.25 -29.70 2.89
C TRP A 373 18.00 -29.24 4.12
#